data_4d0ab11a15a210c3c934abd5d80422b1
#
_entry.id   4d0ab11a15a210c3c934abd5d80422b1
#
_cell.length_a   1.000
_cell.length_b   1.000
_cell.length_c   1.000
_cell.angle_alpha   90.00
_cell.angle_beta   90.00
_cell.angle_gamma   90.00
#
_symmetry.space_group_name_H-M   'P 1'
#
loop_
_entity.id
_entity.type
_entity.pdbx_description
1 polymer ?
#
loop_
_entity_poly.entity_id
_entity_poly.type
_entity_poly.pdbx_seq_one_letter_code
_entity_poly.pdbx_strand_id
1 'polypeptide(L)'
;MKRRRYANGPVRPQYLDSPDADRAVMMILALTAEVSALRERLDTHEKLADAGKPAATASVESFEVPETVEAARAAARRSLIDRVTRVLIEPDIPRMTAKKATEEA
;
A
#
# COMPACT_ATOMS: atom_id res chain seq x y z
N MET A 1 -1.16 -10.49 -27.66
CA MET A 1 -0.63 -11.44 -26.70
C MET A 1 -1.78 -12.23 -26.09
N LYS A 2 -1.71 -13.54 -26.22
CA LYS A 2 -2.76 -14.38 -25.64
C LYS A 2 -2.70 -14.33 -24.12
N ARG A 3 -3.75 -13.89 -23.49
CA ARG A 3 -3.87 -13.95 -22.04
C ARG A 3 -3.81 -15.39 -21.59
N ARG A 4 -2.96 -15.65 -20.63
CA ARG A 4 -2.98 -16.91 -19.93
C ARG A 4 -4.33 -17.03 -19.22
N ARG A 5 -5.15 -17.95 -19.69
CA ARG A 5 -6.37 -18.28 -18.97
C ARG A 5 -6.06 -19.42 -18.04
N TYR A 6 -6.40 -19.24 -16.81
CA TYR A 6 -6.44 -20.34 -15.86
C TYR A 6 -7.75 -21.09 -16.13
N ALA A 7 -7.71 -22.05 -17.06
CA ALA A 7 -8.92 -22.74 -17.50
C ALA A 7 -9.69 -23.38 -16.35
N ASN A 8 -9.01 -23.76 -15.28
CA ASN A 8 -9.60 -24.40 -14.10
C ASN A 8 -9.31 -23.60 -12.81
N GLY A 9 -8.85 -22.36 -12.95
CA GLY A 9 -8.55 -21.51 -11.80
C GLY A 9 -9.72 -20.62 -11.41
N PRO A 10 -9.66 -20.02 -10.21
CA PRO A 10 -10.69 -19.08 -9.79
C PRO A 10 -10.71 -17.86 -10.71
N VAL A 11 -11.91 -17.46 -11.08
CA VAL A 11 -12.10 -16.23 -11.84
C VAL A 11 -11.87 -15.06 -10.88
N ARG A 12 -11.00 -14.13 -11.30
CA ARG A 12 -10.76 -12.92 -10.51
C ARG A 12 -12.03 -12.05 -10.51
N PRO A 13 -12.56 -11.71 -9.33
CA PRO A 13 -13.71 -10.82 -9.28
C PRO A 13 -13.37 -9.45 -9.86
N GLN A 14 -14.34 -8.86 -10.55
CA GLN A 14 -14.22 -7.52 -11.09
C GLN A 14 -15.05 -6.57 -10.22
N TYR A 15 -14.40 -5.61 -9.61
CA TYR A 15 -15.05 -4.65 -8.71
C TYR A 15 -15.27 -3.29 -9.35
N LEU A 16 -14.58 -3.00 -10.46
CA LEU A 16 -14.68 -1.75 -11.19
C LEU A 16 -15.17 -2.01 -12.60
N ASP A 17 -15.59 -0.95 -13.28
CA ASP A 17 -16.17 -1.05 -14.63
C ASP A 17 -15.19 -1.58 -15.68
N SER A 18 -13.91 -1.45 -15.43
CA SER A 18 -12.85 -1.86 -16.34
C SER A 18 -11.94 -2.90 -15.68
N PRO A 19 -11.67 -4.04 -16.34
CA PRO A 19 -10.68 -5.00 -15.86
C PRO A 19 -9.27 -4.38 -15.72
N ASP A 20 -8.95 -3.39 -16.55
CA ASP A 20 -7.67 -2.69 -16.46
C ASP A 20 -7.61 -1.78 -15.24
N ALA A 21 -8.72 -1.12 -14.90
CA ALA A 21 -8.81 -0.33 -13.67
C ALA A 21 -8.66 -1.23 -12.43
N ASP A 22 -9.29 -2.40 -12.41
CA ASP A 22 -9.11 -3.38 -11.33
C ASP A 22 -7.66 -3.80 -11.18
N ARG A 23 -6.98 -4.08 -12.28
CA ARG A 23 -5.56 -4.44 -12.26
C ARG A 23 -4.70 -3.31 -11.72
N ALA A 24 -4.97 -2.08 -12.16
CA ALA A 24 -4.23 -0.91 -11.67
C ALA A 24 -4.39 -0.75 -10.16
N VAL A 25 -5.59 -0.89 -9.64
CA VAL A 25 -5.85 -0.83 -8.19
C VAL A 25 -5.09 -1.94 -7.47
N MET A 26 -5.09 -3.15 -7.99
CA MET A 26 -4.35 -4.26 -7.38
C MET A 26 -2.85 -4.02 -7.40
N MET A 27 -2.31 -3.42 -8.46
CA MET A 27 -0.90 -3.03 -8.53
C MET A 27 -0.57 -1.97 -7.48
N ILE A 28 -1.44 -0.99 -7.32
CA ILE A 28 -1.28 0.06 -6.29
C ILE A 28 -1.29 -0.54 -4.90
N LEU A 29 -2.22 -1.47 -4.63
CA LEU A 29 -2.29 -2.13 -3.32
C LEU A 29 -1.05 -2.99 -3.07
N ALA A 30 -0.54 -3.67 -4.09
CA ALA A 30 0.70 -4.43 -3.99
C ALA A 30 1.89 -3.52 -3.67
N LEU A 31 2.00 -2.38 -4.35
CA LEU A 31 3.04 -1.38 -4.06
C LEU A 31 2.87 -0.81 -2.65
N THR A 32 1.64 -0.59 -2.21
CA THR A 32 1.35 -0.11 -0.85
C THR A 32 1.85 -1.11 0.19
N ALA A 33 1.67 -2.40 -0.06
CA ALA A 33 2.18 -3.44 0.83
C ALA A 33 3.72 -3.43 0.89
N GLU A 34 4.39 -3.21 -0.24
CA GLU A 34 5.86 -3.09 -0.29
C GLU A 34 6.34 -1.85 0.48
N VAL A 35 5.66 -0.72 0.32
CA VAL A 35 5.98 0.50 1.06
C VAL A 35 5.80 0.27 2.56
N SER A 36 4.72 -0.39 2.96
CA SER A 36 4.46 -0.72 4.36
C SER A 36 5.58 -1.58 4.95
N ALA A 37 5.99 -2.61 4.21
CA ALA A 37 7.09 -3.49 4.63
C ALA A 37 8.41 -2.72 4.79
N LEU A 38 8.71 -1.83 3.85
CA LEU A 38 9.91 -0.99 3.92
C LEU A 38 9.86 -0.01 5.10
N ARG A 39 8.71 0.56 5.40
CA ARG A 39 8.54 1.46 6.54
C ARG A 39 8.76 0.72 7.86
N GLU A 40 8.25 -0.49 7.97
CA GLU A 40 8.45 -1.31 9.17
C GLU A 40 9.89 -1.76 9.32
N ARG A 41 10.56 -2.08 8.21
CA ARG A 41 11.99 -2.41 8.24
C ARG A 41 12.82 -1.20 8.65
N LEU A 42 12.48 -0.01 8.15
CA LEU A 42 13.11 1.23 8.58
C LEU A 42 12.90 1.49 10.07
N ASP A 43 11.68 1.27 10.56
CA ASP A 43 11.37 1.40 11.98
C ASP A 43 12.24 0.49 12.84
N THR A 44 12.48 -0.73 12.39
CA THR A 44 13.39 -1.67 13.06
C THR A 44 14.83 -1.12 13.09
N HIS A 45 15.31 -0.59 11.97
CA HIS A 45 16.63 0.05 11.91
C HIS A 45 16.74 1.23 12.89
N GLU A 46 15.72 2.07 12.94
CA GLU A 46 15.68 3.21 13.85
C GLU A 46 15.73 2.78 15.32
N LYS A 47 14.96 1.76 15.67
CA LYS A 47 14.94 1.23 17.04
C LYS A 47 16.27 0.60 17.43
N LEU A 48 16.92 -0.09 16.52
CA LEU A 48 18.27 -0.63 16.76
C LEU A 48 19.28 0.50 16.96
N ALA A 49 19.20 1.53 16.14
CA ALA A 49 20.06 2.70 16.25
C ALA A 49 19.86 3.43 17.58
N ASP A 50 18.61 3.63 17.99
CA ASP A 50 18.25 4.27 19.26
C ASP A 50 18.77 3.47 20.46
N ALA A 51 18.81 2.14 20.32
CA ALA A 51 19.35 1.25 21.37
C ALA A 51 20.86 1.12 21.32
N GLY A 52 21.53 1.81 20.39
CA GLY A 52 22.99 1.72 20.23
C GLY A 52 23.47 0.38 19.70
N LYS A 53 22.56 -0.37 19.05
CA LYS A 53 22.89 -1.68 18.47
C LYS A 53 23.18 -1.55 16.98
N PRO A 54 24.05 -2.44 16.41
CA PRO A 54 24.32 -2.38 15.00
C PRO A 54 23.06 -2.71 14.18
N ALA A 55 22.81 -1.91 13.16
CA ALA A 55 21.70 -2.11 12.25
C ALA A 55 22.12 -2.99 11.05
N ALA A 56 22.72 -4.14 11.35
CA ALA A 56 23.12 -5.12 10.35
C ALA A 56 21.91 -5.98 9.96
N THR A 57 21.98 -6.59 8.77
CA THR A 57 20.91 -7.45 8.26
C THR A 57 20.51 -8.53 9.29
N ALA A 58 21.48 -9.19 9.91
CA ALA A 58 21.20 -10.22 10.91
C ALA A 58 20.45 -9.66 12.12
N SER A 59 20.80 -8.46 12.57
CA SER A 59 20.13 -7.81 13.71
C SER A 59 18.70 -7.41 13.36
N VAL A 60 18.49 -6.93 12.14
CA VAL A 60 17.15 -6.59 11.65
C VAL A 60 16.28 -7.83 11.53
N GLU A 61 16.81 -8.91 10.96
CA GLU A 61 16.07 -10.17 10.78
C GLU A 61 15.70 -10.83 12.11
N SER A 62 16.54 -10.70 13.12
CA SER A 62 16.31 -11.31 14.44
C SER A 62 15.60 -10.38 15.42
N PHE A 63 15.23 -9.19 15.00
CA PHE A 63 14.56 -8.23 15.88
C PHE A 63 13.20 -8.76 16.32
N GLU A 64 13.02 -8.87 17.63
CA GLU A 64 11.74 -9.23 18.22
C GLU A 64 10.91 -7.96 18.41
N VAL A 65 9.73 -7.93 17.77
CA VAL A 65 8.85 -6.76 17.80
C VAL A 65 8.04 -6.78 19.09
N PRO A 66 8.25 -5.79 19.98
CA PRO A 66 7.40 -5.67 21.15
C PRO A 66 5.93 -5.46 20.79
N GLU A 67 5.02 -5.88 21.63
CA GLU A 67 3.59 -5.76 21.39
C GLU A 67 3.14 -4.32 21.18
N THR A 68 3.71 -3.38 21.91
CA THR A 68 3.42 -1.94 21.74
C THR A 68 3.86 -1.42 20.38
N VAL A 69 5.01 -1.89 19.90
CA VAL A 69 5.53 -1.54 18.58
C VAL A 69 4.67 -2.15 17.49
N GLU A 70 4.24 -3.41 17.65
CA GLU A 70 3.34 -4.05 16.68
C GLU A 70 2.00 -3.32 16.60
N ALA A 71 1.45 -2.87 17.72
CA ALA A 71 0.21 -2.09 17.73
C ALA A 71 0.37 -0.78 16.98
N ALA A 72 1.49 -0.08 17.16
CA ALA A 72 1.79 1.14 16.43
C ALA A 72 1.97 0.88 14.93
N ARG A 73 2.65 -0.21 14.58
CA ARG A 73 2.82 -0.61 13.18
C ARG A 73 1.49 -0.98 12.52
N ALA A 74 0.62 -1.69 13.22
CA ALA A 74 -0.71 -2.04 12.74
C ALA A 74 -1.55 -0.78 12.48
N ALA A 75 -1.51 0.19 13.37
CA ALA A 75 -2.19 1.47 13.19
C ALA A 75 -1.63 2.23 11.97
N ALA A 76 -0.32 2.24 11.80
CA ALA A 76 0.33 2.89 10.66
C ALA A 76 -0.05 2.21 9.33
N ARG A 77 -0.14 0.88 9.31
CA ARG A 77 -0.61 0.13 8.13
C ARG A 77 -2.03 0.51 7.75
N ARG A 78 -2.94 0.53 8.71
CA ARG A 78 -4.33 0.93 8.48
C ARG A 78 -4.42 2.36 7.94
N SER A 79 -3.69 3.27 8.56
CA SER A 79 -3.66 4.67 8.13
C SER A 79 -3.14 4.82 6.69
N LEU A 80 -2.10 4.07 6.34
CA LEU A 80 -1.56 4.10 4.98
C LEU A 80 -2.59 3.59 3.96
N ILE A 81 -3.23 2.47 4.25
CA ILE A 81 -4.25 1.90 3.38
C ILE A 81 -5.42 2.86 3.22
N ASP A 82 -5.87 3.47 4.31
CA ASP A 82 -6.96 4.45 4.28
C ASP A 82 -6.61 5.65 3.39
N ARG A 83 -5.39 6.15 3.47
CA ARG A 83 -4.95 7.26 2.62
C ARG A 83 -4.87 6.86 1.14
N VAL A 84 -4.35 5.67 0.85
CA VAL A 84 -4.21 5.20 -0.52
C VAL A 84 -5.56 4.93 -1.16
N THR A 85 -6.50 4.36 -0.40
CA THR A 85 -7.81 3.96 -0.91
C THR A 85 -8.88 5.05 -0.78
N ARG A 86 -8.53 6.19 -0.21
CA ARG A 86 -9.52 7.27 0.05
C ARG A 86 -10.30 7.67 -1.19
N VAL A 87 -9.62 7.77 -2.32
CA VAL A 87 -10.25 8.16 -3.59
C VAL A 87 -11.34 7.18 -4.02
N LEU A 88 -11.22 5.91 -3.63
CA LEU A 88 -12.23 4.88 -3.95
C LEU A 88 -13.43 4.93 -3.02
N ILE A 89 -13.24 5.44 -1.80
CA ILE A 89 -14.24 5.40 -0.72
C ILE A 89 -15.01 6.71 -0.63
N GLU A 90 -14.37 7.84 -0.93
CA GLU A 90 -15.00 9.15 -0.87
C GLU A 90 -16.11 9.27 -1.90
N PRO A 91 -17.23 9.93 -1.53
CA PRO A 91 -18.30 10.21 -2.50
C PRO A 91 -17.77 11.06 -3.66
N ASP A 92 -18.48 10.98 -4.77
CA ASP A 92 -18.10 11.61 -6.03
C ASP A 92 -17.68 13.07 -5.86
N ILE A 93 -16.40 13.31 -6.03
CA ILE A 93 -15.88 14.66 -6.17
C ILE A 93 -15.90 14.97 -7.66
N PRO A 94 -16.56 16.05 -8.08
CA PRO A 94 -16.60 16.39 -9.50
C PRO A 94 -15.21 16.51 -10.09
N ARG A 95 -14.96 15.80 -11.19
CA ARG A 95 -13.69 15.90 -11.89
C ARG A 95 -13.60 17.22 -12.62
N MET A 96 -12.50 17.91 -12.40
CA MET A 96 -12.15 19.06 -13.21
C MET A 96 -11.60 18.57 -14.54
N THR A 97 -12.28 18.92 -15.64
CA THR A 97 -11.74 18.68 -16.97
C THR A 97 -10.67 19.72 -17.28
N ALA A 98 -9.75 19.43 -18.20
CA ALA A 98 -8.71 20.37 -18.60
C ALA A 98 -9.29 21.73 -19.06
N LYS A 99 -10.40 21.71 -19.80
CA LYS A 99 -11.11 22.90 -20.23
C LYS A 99 -11.65 23.71 -19.06
N LYS A 100 -12.27 23.04 -18.10
CA LYS A 100 -12.83 23.68 -16.90
C LYS A 100 -11.73 24.26 -16.00
N ALA A 101 -10.62 23.56 -15.88
CA ALA A 101 -9.47 24.05 -15.13
C ALA A 101 -8.89 25.33 -15.75
N THR A 102 -8.87 25.42 -17.08
CA THR A 102 -8.41 26.61 -17.81
C THR A 102 -9.37 27.79 -17.60
N GLU A 103 -10.68 27.54 -17.55
CA GLU A 103 -11.67 28.58 -17.32
C GLU A 103 -11.65 29.13 -15.90
N GLU A 104 -11.27 28.31 -14.93
CA GLU A 104 -11.18 28.68 -13.51
C GLU A 104 -9.84 29.32 -13.14
N ALA A 105 -8.84 29.21 -14.01
CA ALA A 105 -7.55 29.86 -13.83
C ALA A 105 -7.65 31.35 -14.24
#